data_dd7a2bb13a24e996511b41eae8186ebd
#
_entry.id   dd7a2bb13a24e996511b41eae8186ebd
#
_cell.length_a   1.000
_cell.length_b   1.000
_cell.length_c   1.000
_cell.angle_alpha   90.00
_cell.angle_beta   90.00
_cell.angle_gamma   90.00
#
_symmetry.space_group_name_H-M   'P 1'
#
loop_
_entity.id
_entity.type
_entity.pdbx_description
1 polymer ?
#
loop_
_entity_poly.entity_id
_entity_poly.type
_entity_poly.pdbx_seq_one_letter_code
_entity_poly.pdbx_strand_id
1 'polypeptide(L)'
;MTDTTTATPETPKRGRISLHVLGPVLALIALVVLGAFLNSNFLSYGNVTNVLARSAFIGIIAVGMTFVITAGGIDLSVGSMAAFVAGLMILAMNALIPTLGVGVPLILAGMAVALVAGIAAGLAAGLLNGLLIAKMGIEAFIVTLGAMGIYRSLTTWLADGGTLSLNFDARSFYRPVYYDGILGVTWPIIVFALVAILGELAMRKTPFGRHCAALGANEQVARYSAVKVDRVRMATYVILGMLVGIATIMYVPRLGSASGSTGMLWELEAIAAVIIGGTVLKGGFGRVWGTVVGVLILSLIDNILNLASIVSPYLNGAIQGVIVILAVVLQREGKSAD
;
A
#
# COMPACT_ATOMS: atom_id res chain seq x y z
N MET A 1 -7.98 0.59 65.48
CA MET A 1 -7.20 1.65 64.83
C MET A 1 -6.98 1.25 63.38
N THR A 2 -7.83 1.72 62.49
CA THR A 2 -7.78 1.44 61.05
C THR A 2 -7.08 2.60 60.39
N ASP A 3 -5.89 2.34 59.89
CA ASP A 3 -5.03 3.34 59.19
C ASP A 3 -5.57 3.54 57.75
N THR A 4 -6.23 4.66 57.55
CA THR A 4 -6.71 5.11 56.23
C THR A 4 -5.59 5.88 55.53
N THR A 5 -4.77 5.16 54.78
CA THR A 5 -3.83 5.79 53.83
C THR A 5 -4.61 6.43 52.69
N THR A 6 -4.70 7.76 52.72
CA THR A 6 -5.24 8.59 51.64
C THR A 6 -4.29 8.53 50.44
N ALA A 7 -4.74 7.82 49.37
CA ALA A 7 -4.08 7.84 48.08
C ALA A 7 -4.19 9.26 47.47
N THR A 8 -3.08 9.94 47.32
CA THR A 8 -2.98 11.20 46.56
C THR A 8 -3.31 10.92 45.08
N PRO A 9 -4.18 11.75 44.46
CA PRO A 9 -4.49 11.59 43.06
C PRO A 9 -3.23 11.86 42.20
N GLU A 10 -2.76 10.87 41.46
CA GLU A 10 -1.68 11.04 40.48
C GLU A 10 -2.12 12.05 39.41
N THR A 11 -1.40 13.15 39.30
CA THR A 11 -1.57 14.11 38.21
C THR A 11 -1.31 13.45 36.88
N PRO A 12 -2.17 13.66 35.86
CA PRO A 12 -1.97 13.04 34.55
C PRO A 12 -0.65 13.55 33.97
N LYS A 13 0.30 12.62 33.78
CA LYS A 13 1.59 12.91 33.12
C LYS A 13 1.30 13.48 31.72
N ARG A 14 1.64 14.76 31.52
CA ARG A 14 1.64 15.42 30.21
C ARG A 14 2.35 14.52 29.21
N GLY A 15 1.66 14.20 28.10
CA GLY A 15 2.11 13.27 27.09
C GLY A 15 3.52 13.57 26.58
N ARG A 16 4.48 12.78 26.99
CA ARG A 16 5.77 12.67 26.29
C ARG A 16 5.44 12.09 24.92
N ILE A 17 5.75 12.83 23.85
CA ILE A 17 5.71 12.32 22.48
C ILE A 17 6.65 11.12 22.49
N SER A 18 6.11 9.90 22.33
CA SER A 18 6.93 8.68 22.44
C SER A 18 7.95 8.68 21.30
N LEU A 19 9.20 8.36 21.61
CA LEU A 19 10.31 8.21 20.64
C LEU A 19 9.93 7.30 19.45
N HIS A 20 9.04 6.33 19.65
CA HIS A 20 8.52 5.46 18.60
C HIS A 20 7.70 6.19 17.50
N VAL A 21 7.19 7.40 17.79
CA VAL A 21 6.48 8.22 16.79
C VAL A 21 7.46 9.12 16.04
N LEU A 22 8.50 9.59 16.73
CA LEU A 22 9.52 10.49 16.17
C LEU A 22 10.57 9.74 15.32
N GLY A 23 10.87 8.47 15.63
CA GLY A 23 11.91 7.68 14.97
C GLY A 23 11.78 7.67 13.43
N PRO A 24 10.66 7.23 12.85
CA PRO A 24 10.50 7.22 11.39
C PRO A 24 10.59 8.62 10.76
N VAL A 25 10.07 9.67 11.44
CA VAL A 25 10.15 11.04 10.93
C VAL A 25 11.59 11.55 10.93
N LEU A 26 12.35 11.28 12.00
CA LEU A 26 13.78 11.63 12.07
C LEU A 26 14.59 10.88 11.01
N ALA A 27 14.31 9.59 10.80
CA ALA A 27 14.93 8.82 9.72
C ALA A 27 14.64 9.41 8.34
N LEU A 28 13.39 9.82 8.09
CA LEU A 28 13.00 10.49 6.85
C LEU A 28 13.79 11.78 6.64
N ILE A 29 13.87 12.63 7.67
CA ILE A 29 14.63 13.89 7.61
C ILE A 29 16.12 13.61 7.35
N ALA A 30 16.69 12.64 8.05
CA ALA A 30 18.10 12.25 7.87
C ALA A 30 18.39 11.79 6.43
N LEU A 31 17.48 11.02 5.82
CA LEU A 31 17.59 10.59 4.42
C LEU A 31 17.47 11.76 3.44
N VAL A 32 16.59 12.73 3.69
CA VAL A 32 16.48 13.95 2.85
C VAL A 32 17.78 14.74 2.91
N VAL A 33 18.34 14.94 4.11
CA VAL A 33 19.62 15.64 4.29
C VAL A 33 20.74 14.88 3.59
N LEU A 34 20.85 13.57 3.79
CA LEU A 34 21.85 12.73 3.14
C LEU A 34 21.76 12.79 1.61
N GLY A 35 20.54 12.65 1.05
CA GLY A 35 20.33 12.72 -0.39
C GLY A 35 20.72 14.07 -0.99
N ALA A 36 20.42 15.18 -0.29
CA ALA A 36 20.80 16.52 -0.71
C ALA A 36 22.32 16.72 -0.71
N PHE A 37 23.06 16.10 0.23
CA PHE A 37 24.52 16.13 0.23
C PHE A 37 25.15 15.27 -0.87
N LEU A 38 24.54 14.12 -1.20
CA LEU A 38 25.11 13.17 -2.15
C LEU A 38 24.89 13.59 -3.60
N ASN A 39 23.82 14.31 -3.92
CA ASN A 39 23.51 14.69 -5.30
C ASN A 39 22.76 16.03 -5.36
N SER A 40 23.31 17.00 -6.12
CA SER A 40 22.72 18.35 -6.29
C SER A 40 21.33 18.35 -6.95
N ASN A 41 21.00 17.32 -7.75
CA ASN A 41 19.69 17.18 -8.38
C ASN A 41 18.64 16.54 -7.47
N PHE A 42 19.03 16.06 -6.27
CA PHE A 42 18.14 15.35 -5.37
C PHE A 42 16.91 16.17 -4.99
N LEU A 43 17.07 17.45 -4.65
CA LEU A 43 15.98 18.37 -4.31
C LEU A 43 15.38 19.08 -5.54
N SER A 44 15.78 18.73 -6.77
CA SER A 44 15.15 19.30 -7.95
C SER A 44 13.67 18.97 -8.01
N TYR A 45 12.84 19.90 -8.48
CA TYR A 45 11.40 19.73 -8.62
C TYR A 45 11.04 18.43 -9.37
N GLY A 46 11.73 18.15 -10.47
CA GLY A 46 11.50 16.95 -11.28
C GLY A 46 11.78 15.66 -10.51
N ASN A 47 12.87 15.60 -9.72
CA ASN A 47 13.20 14.44 -8.92
C ASN A 47 12.20 14.24 -7.77
N VAL A 48 11.89 15.28 -7.02
CA VAL A 48 10.94 15.22 -5.91
C VAL A 48 9.56 14.75 -6.39
N THR A 49 9.05 15.35 -7.48
CA THR A 49 7.76 14.96 -8.06
C THR A 49 7.79 13.50 -8.55
N ASN A 50 8.89 13.08 -9.19
CA ASN A 50 9.03 11.70 -9.66
C ASN A 50 9.06 10.69 -8.48
N VAL A 51 9.79 10.99 -7.41
CA VAL A 51 9.83 10.14 -6.21
C VAL A 51 8.43 10.02 -5.60
N LEU A 52 7.74 11.14 -5.39
CA LEU A 52 6.39 11.15 -4.81
C LEU A 52 5.36 10.44 -5.71
N ALA A 53 5.41 10.64 -7.03
CA ALA A 53 4.52 9.96 -7.95
C ALA A 53 4.76 8.44 -8.02
N ARG A 54 6.01 8.00 -7.92
CA ARG A 54 6.37 6.57 -7.87
C ARG A 54 6.00 5.93 -6.55
N SER A 55 6.18 6.63 -5.44
CA SER A 55 5.80 6.13 -4.11
C SER A 55 4.29 5.97 -3.96
N ALA A 56 3.48 6.65 -4.78
CA ALA A 56 2.03 6.64 -4.68
C ALA A 56 1.43 5.23 -4.85
N PHE A 57 1.96 4.40 -5.76
CA PHE A 57 1.42 3.05 -6.01
C PHE A 57 1.55 2.15 -4.77
N ILE A 58 2.78 2.04 -4.28
CA ILE A 58 3.06 1.28 -3.05
C ILE A 58 2.35 1.91 -1.87
N GLY A 59 2.31 3.24 -1.79
CA GLY A 59 1.64 3.98 -0.74
C GLY A 59 0.14 3.69 -0.64
N ILE A 60 -0.57 3.68 -1.76
CA ILE A 60 -2.00 3.34 -1.80
C ILE A 60 -2.23 1.91 -1.31
N ILE A 61 -1.43 0.95 -1.79
CA ILE A 61 -1.50 -0.45 -1.35
C ILE A 61 -1.16 -0.58 0.14
N ALA A 62 -0.10 0.11 0.61
CA ALA A 62 0.36 0.07 1.99
C ALA A 62 -0.67 0.64 2.97
N VAL A 63 -1.48 1.64 2.56
CA VAL A 63 -2.62 2.11 3.36
C VAL A 63 -3.63 0.97 3.59
N GLY A 64 -3.98 0.22 2.56
CA GLY A 64 -4.84 -0.96 2.69
C GLY A 64 -4.20 -2.06 3.54
N MET A 65 -2.91 -2.33 3.33
CA MET A 65 -2.13 -3.29 4.10
C MET A 65 -2.06 -2.92 5.59
N THR A 66 -2.09 -1.62 5.92
CA THR A 66 -2.15 -1.16 7.32
C THR A 66 -3.39 -1.68 8.04
N PHE A 67 -4.56 -1.70 7.38
CA PHE A 67 -5.79 -2.26 7.99
C PHE A 67 -5.68 -3.77 8.15
N VAL A 68 -5.17 -4.48 7.15
CA VAL A 68 -4.99 -5.93 7.19
C VAL A 68 -4.03 -6.33 8.32
N ILE A 69 -2.86 -5.69 8.41
CA ILE A 69 -1.87 -5.99 9.47
C ILE A 69 -2.40 -5.58 10.84
N THR A 70 -3.07 -4.43 10.97
CA THR A 70 -3.68 -4.01 12.22
C THR A 70 -4.71 -5.03 12.73
N ALA A 71 -5.45 -5.68 11.84
CA ALA A 71 -6.40 -6.75 12.15
C ALA A 71 -5.74 -8.14 12.36
N GLY A 72 -4.40 -8.22 12.35
CA GLY A 72 -3.65 -9.47 12.56
C GLY A 72 -3.52 -10.35 11.32
N GLY A 73 -3.83 -9.83 10.12
CA GLY A 73 -3.68 -10.53 8.85
C GLY A 73 -2.45 -10.10 8.06
N ILE A 74 -2.23 -10.73 6.91
CA ILE A 74 -1.23 -10.39 5.91
C ILE A 74 -1.78 -10.72 4.53
N ASP A 75 -1.37 -10.00 3.49
CA ASP A 75 -1.73 -10.31 2.10
C ASP A 75 -0.49 -10.26 1.20
N LEU A 76 -0.08 -11.43 0.73
CA LEU A 76 1.06 -11.60 -0.18
C LEU A 76 0.66 -11.50 -1.65
N SER A 77 -0.64 -11.39 -1.95
CA SER A 77 -1.11 -11.40 -3.33
C SER A 77 -1.17 -10.02 -3.99
N VAL A 78 -0.97 -8.93 -3.24
CA VAL A 78 -1.22 -7.56 -3.71
C VAL A 78 -0.46 -7.19 -4.97
N GLY A 79 0.80 -7.60 -5.11
CA GLY A 79 1.61 -7.32 -6.30
C GLY A 79 1.13 -8.09 -7.53
N SER A 80 0.81 -9.37 -7.37
CA SER A 80 0.25 -10.20 -8.45
C SER A 80 -1.20 -9.83 -8.77
N MET A 81 -1.98 -9.42 -7.78
CA MET A 81 -3.31 -8.87 -7.95
C MET A 81 -3.26 -7.59 -8.79
N ALA A 82 -2.31 -6.69 -8.53
CA ALA A 82 -2.10 -5.50 -9.35
C ALA A 82 -1.74 -5.85 -10.80
N ALA A 83 -0.88 -6.86 -11.02
CA ALA A 83 -0.56 -7.36 -12.36
C ALA A 83 -1.81 -7.86 -13.10
N PHE A 84 -2.64 -8.66 -12.42
CA PHE A 84 -3.86 -9.23 -12.99
C PHE A 84 -4.89 -8.14 -13.32
N VAL A 85 -5.12 -7.21 -12.39
CA VAL A 85 -6.01 -6.05 -12.60
C VAL A 85 -5.51 -5.19 -13.77
N ALA A 86 -4.18 -4.93 -13.86
CA ALA A 86 -3.59 -4.21 -14.98
C ALA A 86 -3.84 -4.92 -16.32
N GLY A 87 -3.63 -6.23 -16.35
CA GLY A 87 -3.92 -7.04 -17.54
C GLY A 87 -5.36 -6.93 -17.99
N LEU A 88 -6.33 -7.10 -17.08
CA LEU A 88 -7.75 -6.97 -17.37
C LEU A 88 -8.11 -5.56 -17.87
N MET A 89 -7.57 -4.51 -17.25
CA MET A 89 -7.80 -3.13 -17.69
C MET A 89 -7.27 -2.87 -19.10
N ILE A 90 -6.06 -3.33 -19.41
CA ILE A 90 -5.44 -3.18 -20.74
C ILE A 90 -6.28 -3.91 -21.79
N LEU A 91 -6.68 -5.14 -21.52
CA LEU A 91 -7.54 -5.91 -22.43
C LEU A 91 -8.90 -5.24 -22.64
N ALA A 92 -9.53 -4.74 -21.57
CA ALA A 92 -10.78 -4.02 -21.66
C ALA A 92 -10.64 -2.73 -22.49
N MET A 93 -9.59 -1.93 -22.28
CA MET A 93 -9.33 -0.72 -23.09
C MET A 93 -9.09 -1.07 -24.55
N ASN A 94 -8.25 -2.07 -24.82
CA ASN A 94 -7.93 -2.49 -26.18
C ASN A 94 -9.13 -3.05 -26.94
N ALA A 95 -10.09 -3.66 -26.24
CA ALA A 95 -11.31 -4.18 -26.84
C ALA A 95 -12.37 -3.08 -27.01
N LEU A 96 -12.61 -2.26 -26.00
CA LEU A 96 -13.72 -1.31 -25.96
C LEU A 96 -13.45 -0.06 -26.81
N ILE A 97 -12.25 0.51 -26.76
CA ILE A 97 -11.96 1.77 -27.44
C ILE A 97 -12.16 1.67 -28.97
N PRO A 98 -11.61 0.66 -29.67
CA PRO A 98 -11.85 0.51 -31.10
C PRO A 98 -13.30 0.22 -31.47
N THR A 99 -14.03 -0.51 -30.59
CA THR A 99 -15.42 -0.91 -30.89
C THR A 99 -16.43 0.22 -30.65
N LEU A 100 -16.14 1.14 -29.73
CA LEU A 100 -16.98 2.30 -29.45
C LEU A 100 -16.84 3.40 -30.51
N GLY A 101 -15.73 3.46 -31.27
CA GLY A 101 -15.47 4.40 -32.35
C GLY A 101 -14.36 5.40 -32.06
N VAL A 102 -14.07 6.25 -33.08
CA VAL A 102 -12.90 7.18 -33.07
C VAL A 102 -13.18 8.56 -32.46
N GLY A 103 -14.33 8.79 -31.84
CA GLY A 103 -14.64 10.08 -31.19
C GLY A 103 -14.06 10.17 -29.78
N VAL A 104 -13.50 11.33 -29.42
CA VAL A 104 -12.94 11.58 -28.06
C VAL A 104 -13.89 11.16 -26.93
N PRO A 105 -15.23 11.47 -26.97
CA PRO A 105 -16.15 11.04 -25.91
C PRO A 105 -16.26 9.51 -25.80
N LEU A 106 -16.18 8.79 -26.91
CA LEU A 106 -16.28 7.33 -26.95
C LEU A 106 -15.01 6.67 -26.38
N ILE A 107 -13.83 7.23 -26.69
CA ILE A 107 -12.55 6.79 -26.12
C ILE A 107 -12.57 6.98 -24.60
N LEU A 108 -13.02 8.14 -24.12
CA LEU A 108 -13.12 8.42 -22.68
C LEU A 108 -14.14 7.50 -21.99
N ALA A 109 -15.25 7.18 -22.65
CA ALA A 109 -16.24 6.24 -22.13
C ALA A 109 -15.65 4.81 -22.01
N GLY A 110 -14.94 4.33 -23.03
CA GLY A 110 -14.25 3.03 -23.00
C GLY A 110 -13.19 2.96 -21.90
N MET A 111 -12.43 4.04 -21.72
CA MET A 111 -11.50 4.19 -20.59
C MET A 111 -12.21 4.10 -19.24
N ALA A 112 -13.28 4.89 -19.05
CA ALA A 112 -14.00 4.91 -17.78
C ALA A 112 -14.54 3.52 -17.41
N VAL A 113 -15.11 2.78 -18.39
CA VAL A 113 -15.57 1.40 -18.16
C VAL A 113 -14.42 0.49 -17.76
N ALA A 114 -13.24 0.58 -18.42
CA ALA A 114 -12.09 -0.23 -18.08
C ALA A 114 -11.52 0.09 -16.70
N LEU A 115 -11.53 1.36 -16.29
CA LEU A 115 -11.10 1.78 -14.94
C LEU A 115 -12.06 1.24 -13.86
N VAL A 116 -13.37 1.32 -14.10
CA VAL A 116 -14.38 0.74 -13.20
C VAL A 116 -14.22 -0.78 -13.11
N ALA A 117 -13.98 -1.45 -14.24
CA ALA A 117 -13.69 -2.88 -14.26
C ALA A 117 -12.43 -3.24 -13.47
N GLY A 118 -11.38 -2.41 -13.53
CA GLY A 118 -10.16 -2.59 -12.72
C GLY A 118 -10.43 -2.50 -11.22
N ILE A 119 -11.20 -1.52 -10.78
CA ILE A 119 -11.62 -1.41 -9.36
C ILE A 119 -12.48 -2.62 -8.96
N ALA A 120 -13.44 -3.01 -9.80
CA ALA A 120 -14.30 -4.16 -9.54
C ALA A 120 -13.51 -5.47 -9.46
N ALA A 121 -12.49 -5.66 -10.31
CA ALA A 121 -11.61 -6.81 -10.26
C ALA A 121 -10.78 -6.84 -8.96
N GLY A 122 -10.24 -5.70 -8.54
CA GLY A 122 -9.55 -5.58 -7.25
C GLY A 122 -10.46 -5.87 -6.07
N LEU A 123 -11.68 -5.32 -6.06
CA LEU A 123 -12.71 -5.60 -5.05
C LEU A 123 -13.06 -7.10 -5.01
N ALA A 124 -13.26 -7.72 -6.16
CA ALA A 124 -13.59 -9.14 -6.26
C ALA A 124 -12.45 -10.02 -5.73
N ALA A 125 -11.21 -9.70 -6.09
CA ALA A 125 -10.03 -10.41 -5.60
C ALA A 125 -9.87 -10.27 -4.08
N GLY A 126 -10.03 -9.07 -3.53
CA GLY A 126 -10.02 -8.83 -2.08
C GLY A 126 -11.18 -9.52 -1.37
N LEU A 127 -12.37 -9.57 -1.98
CA LEU A 127 -13.52 -10.28 -1.45
C LEU A 127 -13.27 -11.79 -1.40
N LEU A 128 -12.68 -12.38 -2.45
CA LEU A 128 -12.33 -13.80 -2.50
C LEU A 128 -11.34 -14.15 -1.38
N ASN A 129 -10.24 -13.40 -1.25
CA ASN A 129 -9.29 -13.59 -0.15
C ASN A 129 -9.99 -13.45 1.21
N GLY A 130 -10.77 -12.38 1.38
CA GLY A 130 -11.50 -12.12 2.63
C GLY A 130 -12.51 -13.20 2.98
N LEU A 131 -13.23 -13.77 2.01
CA LEU A 131 -14.19 -14.88 2.23
C LEU A 131 -13.47 -16.16 2.67
N LEU A 132 -12.39 -16.54 1.98
CA LEU A 132 -11.62 -17.73 2.31
C LEU A 132 -11.01 -17.63 3.72
N ILE A 133 -10.48 -16.46 4.08
CA ILE A 133 -9.84 -16.23 5.37
C ILE A 133 -10.89 -16.09 6.50
N ALA A 134 -11.90 -15.25 6.30
CA ALA A 134 -12.82 -14.89 7.37
C ALA A 134 -13.98 -15.90 7.57
N LYS A 135 -14.46 -16.53 6.47
CA LYS A 135 -15.58 -17.44 6.53
C LYS A 135 -15.17 -18.91 6.58
N MET A 136 -14.14 -19.28 5.83
CA MET A 136 -13.66 -20.66 5.81
C MET A 136 -12.57 -20.91 6.86
N GLY A 137 -12.06 -19.87 7.52
CA GLY A 137 -11.06 -19.99 8.58
C GLY A 137 -9.68 -20.45 8.09
N ILE A 138 -9.39 -20.29 6.79
CA ILE A 138 -8.09 -20.65 6.24
C ILE A 138 -7.07 -19.56 6.61
N GLU A 139 -5.86 -19.97 6.99
CA GLU A 139 -4.78 -19.05 7.35
C GLU A 139 -4.50 -18.06 6.22
N ALA A 140 -4.38 -16.78 6.58
CA ALA A 140 -4.18 -15.68 5.62
C ALA A 140 -2.96 -15.88 4.72
N PHE A 141 -1.86 -16.38 5.31
CA PHE A 141 -0.64 -16.68 4.56
C PHE A 141 -0.88 -17.70 3.43
N ILE A 142 -1.62 -18.78 3.72
CA ILE A 142 -1.90 -19.85 2.75
C ILE A 142 -2.79 -19.32 1.61
N VAL A 143 -3.87 -18.62 1.95
CA VAL A 143 -4.80 -18.06 0.97
C VAL A 143 -4.09 -17.07 0.05
N THR A 144 -3.37 -16.11 0.63
CA THR A 144 -2.77 -15.03 -0.16
C THR A 144 -1.55 -15.48 -0.94
N LEU A 145 -0.79 -16.47 -0.46
CA LEU A 145 0.28 -17.11 -1.22
C LEU A 145 -0.28 -17.90 -2.43
N GLY A 146 -1.37 -18.66 -2.21
CA GLY A 146 -2.07 -19.33 -3.29
C GLY A 146 -2.65 -18.35 -4.32
N ALA A 147 -3.30 -17.28 -3.85
CA ALA A 147 -3.83 -16.21 -4.67
C ALA A 147 -2.72 -15.50 -5.48
N MET A 148 -1.55 -15.28 -4.88
CA MET A 148 -0.37 -14.74 -5.57
C MET A 148 0.01 -15.59 -6.77
N GLY A 149 0.10 -16.91 -6.62
CA GLY A 149 0.38 -17.83 -7.70
C GLY A 149 -0.70 -17.80 -8.80
N ILE A 150 -1.97 -17.81 -8.40
CA ILE A 150 -3.11 -17.76 -9.32
C ILE A 150 -3.10 -16.48 -10.14
N TYR A 151 -3.05 -15.31 -9.52
CA TYR A 151 -3.07 -14.03 -10.25
C TYR A 151 -1.85 -13.86 -11.15
N ARG A 152 -0.67 -14.31 -10.70
CA ARG A 152 0.56 -14.28 -11.51
C ARG A 152 0.43 -15.15 -12.76
N SER A 153 -0.05 -16.37 -12.60
CA SER A 153 -0.27 -17.32 -13.69
C SER A 153 -1.34 -16.84 -14.67
N LEU A 154 -2.46 -16.30 -14.15
CA LEU A 154 -3.51 -15.75 -15.00
C LEU A 154 -3.00 -14.55 -15.80
N THR A 155 -2.21 -13.66 -15.21
CA THR A 155 -1.61 -12.53 -15.93
C THR A 155 -0.70 -13.02 -17.05
N THR A 156 0.16 -14.00 -16.76
CA THR A 156 1.09 -14.58 -17.75
C THR A 156 0.33 -15.27 -18.86
N TRP A 157 -0.72 -15.99 -18.55
CA TRP A 157 -1.59 -16.65 -19.53
C TRP A 157 -2.33 -15.62 -20.41
N LEU A 158 -2.92 -14.57 -19.85
CA LEU A 158 -3.56 -13.49 -20.60
C LEU A 158 -2.59 -12.76 -21.53
N ALA A 159 -1.31 -12.70 -21.15
CA ALA A 159 -0.24 -12.07 -21.93
C ALA A 159 0.46 -13.04 -22.90
N ASP A 160 -0.04 -14.28 -23.04
CA ASP A 160 0.59 -15.33 -23.85
C ASP A 160 2.10 -15.49 -23.57
N GLY A 161 2.45 -15.47 -22.27
CA GLY A 161 3.83 -15.54 -21.80
C GLY A 161 4.65 -14.24 -21.97
N GLY A 162 4.08 -13.22 -22.62
CA GLY A 162 4.74 -11.96 -22.94
C GLY A 162 4.25 -10.77 -22.11
N THR A 163 3.98 -9.67 -22.81
CA THR A 163 3.54 -8.40 -22.22
C THR A 163 2.28 -7.89 -22.92
N LEU A 164 1.25 -7.59 -22.14
CA LEU A 164 0.08 -6.86 -22.61
C LEU A 164 0.42 -5.38 -22.72
N SER A 165 0.18 -4.76 -23.87
CA SER A 165 0.42 -3.33 -24.10
C SER A 165 -0.86 -2.65 -24.54
N LEU A 166 -1.05 -1.40 -24.09
CA LEU A 166 -2.10 -0.53 -24.57
C LEU A 166 -1.87 -0.22 -26.06
N ASN A 167 -2.95 -0.27 -26.85
CA ASN A 167 -2.92 0.26 -28.21
C ASN A 167 -2.67 1.78 -28.20
N PHE A 168 -2.33 2.33 -29.38
CA PHE A 168 -1.88 3.73 -29.48
C PHE A 168 -2.91 4.72 -28.94
N ASP A 169 -4.19 4.56 -29.30
CA ASP A 169 -5.26 5.48 -28.87
C ASP A 169 -5.49 5.41 -27.37
N ALA A 170 -5.63 4.22 -26.82
CA ALA A 170 -5.76 4.04 -25.37
C ALA A 170 -4.57 4.65 -24.61
N ARG A 171 -3.35 4.44 -25.08
CA ARG A 171 -2.14 4.96 -24.44
C ARG A 171 -2.08 6.48 -24.45
N SER A 172 -2.42 7.13 -25.57
CA SER A 172 -2.37 8.60 -25.69
C SER A 172 -3.37 9.29 -24.74
N PHE A 173 -4.58 8.77 -24.61
CA PHE A 173 -5.61 9.31 -23.72
C PHE A 173 -5.43 8.92 -22.25
N TYR A 174 -4.73 7.82 -21.96
CA TYR A 174 -4.54 7.37 -20.59
C TYR A 174 -3.27 7.92 -19.94
N ARG A 175 -2.24 8.23 -20.72
CA ARG A 175 -0.97 8.79 -20.23
C ARG A 175 -1.13 10.03 -19.33
N PRO A 176 -2.04 10.98 -19.59
CA PRO A 176 -2.32 12.12 -18.73
C PRO A 176 -2.69 11.77 -17.30
N VAL A 177 -3.30 10.61 -17.05
CA VAL A 177 -3.66 10.13 -15.70
C VAL A 177 -2.42 9.92 -14.80
N TYR A 178 -1.24 9.76 -15.34
CA TYR A 178 -0.01 9.70 -14.57
C TYR A 178 0.79 11.00 -14.58
N TYR A 179 0.91 11.63 -15.76
CA TYR A 179 1.86 12.74 -15.98
C TYR A 179 1.25 14.10 -15.71
N ASP A 180 -0.06 14.26 -15.84
CA ASP A 180 -0.76 15.51 -15.59
C ASP A 180 -1.28 15.57 -14.13
N GLY A 181 -1.79 16.73 -13.75
CA GLY A 181 -2.29 16.97 -12.40
C GLY A 181 -2.83 18.38 -12.22
N ILE A 182 -2.81 18.87 -10.99
CA ILE A 182 -3.28 20.19 -10.61
C ILE A 182 -2.12 20.96 -10.00
N LEU A 183 -1.86 22.18 -10.46
CA LEU A 183 -0.81 23.07 -9.90
C LEU A 183 0.58 22.41 -9.88
N GLY A 184 0.89 21.57 -10.86
CA GLY A 184 2.17 20.86 -10.93
C GLY A 184 2.25 19.58 -10.09
N VAL A 185 1.23 19.25 -9.28
CA VAL A 185 1.15 18.00 -8.52
C VAL A 185 0.42 16.96 -9.35
N THR A 186 1.07 15.83 -9.66
CA THR A 186 0.50 14.79 -10.53
C THR A 186 -0.61 14.00 -9.83
N TRP A 187 -1.54 13.45 -10.62
CA TRP A 187 -2.68 12.70 -10.08
C TRP A 187 -2.32 11.57 -9.13
N PRO A 188 -1.26 10.76 -9.35
CA PRO A 188 -0.87 9.74 -8.38
C PRO A 188 -0.60 10.29 -6.99
N ILE A 189 0.07 11.45 -6.88
CA ILE A 189 0.36 12.10 -5.59
C ILE A 189 -0.93 12.54 -4.92
N ILE A 190 -1.84 13.17 -5.68
CA ILE A 190 -3.13 13.66 -5.18
C ILE A 190 -3.98 12.49 -4.67
N VAL A 191 -4.09 11.42 -5.46
CA VAL A 191 -4.86 10.22 -5.10
C VAL A 191 -4.26 9.54 -3.87
N PHE A 192 -2.92 9.41 -3.80
CA PHE A 192 -2.26 8.86 -2.62
C PHE A 192 -2.51 9.68 -1.36
N ALA A 193 -2.39 11.02 -1.44
CA ALA A 193 -2.68 11.91 -0.33
C ALA A 193 -4.14 11.76 0.14
N LEU A 194 -5.09 11.71 -0.80
CA LEU A 194 -6.50 11.50 -0.49
C LEU A 194 -6.74 10.17 0.21
N VAL A 195 -6.19 9.07 -0.34
CA VAL A 195 -6.30 7.72 0.24
C VAL A 195 -5.67 7.69 1.64
N ALA A 196 -4.52 8.33 1.83
CA ALA A 196 -3.86 8.40 3.13
C ALA A 196 -4.70 9.16 4.17
N ILE A 197 -5.28 10.31 3.79
CA ILE A 197 -6.16 11.10 4.66
C ILE A 197 -7.41 10.30 5.04
N LEU A 198 -8.09 9.72 4.05
CA LEU A 198 -9.29 8.92 4.28
C LEU A 198 -8.98 7.65 5.11
N GLY A 199 -7.85 7.00 4.83
CA GLY A 199 -7.38 5.85 5.59
C GLY A 199 -7.07 6.19 7.05
N GLU A 200 -6.39 7.32 7.31
CA GLU A 200 -6.11 7.77 8.68
C GLU A 200 -7.39 8.15 9.43
N LEU A 201 -8.34 8.83 8.76
CA LEU A 201 -9.65 9.12 9.34
C LEU A 201 -10.42 7.84 9.65
N ALA A 202 -10.43 6.88 8.73
CA ALA A 202 -11.07 5.58 8.93
C ALA A 202 -10.44 4.83 10.10
N MET A 203 -9.11 4.79 10.19
CA MET A 203 -8.38 4.11 11.26
C MET A 203 -8.61 4.74 12.63
N ARG A 204 -8.58 6.08 12.73
CA ARG A 204 -8.61 6.78 14.02
C ARG A 204 -10.00 7.21 14.47
N LYS A 205 -10.86 7.60 13.54
CA LYS A 205 -12.12 8.29 13.87
C LYS A 205 -13.35 7.39 13.72
N THR A 206 -13.24 6.21 13.10
CA THR A 206 -14.39 5.33 12.88
C THR A 206 -14.40 4.11 13.83
N PRO A 207 -15.56 3.49 14.04
CA PRO A 207 -15.65 2.19 14.73
C PRO A 207 -14.84 1.10 14.02
N PHE A 208 -14.73 1.16 12.69
CA PHE A 208 -14.02 0.15 11.90
C PHE A 208 -12.55 0.06 12.29
N GLY A 209 -11.83 1.17 12.38
CA GLY A 209 -10.42 1.15 12.80
C GLY A 209 -10.23 0.62 14.22
N ARG A 210 -11.14 0.98 15.16
CA ARG A 210 -11.11 0.42 16.52
C ARG A 210 -11.37 -1.08 16.54
N HIS A 211 -12.28 -1.58 15.70
CA HIS A 211 -12.55 -3.01 15.57
C HIS A 211 -11.37 -3.76 14.95
N CYS A 212 -10.65 -3.17 13.96
CA CYS A 212 -9.42 -3.75 13.43
C CYS A 212 -8.36 -3.91 14.53
N ALA A 213 -8.15 -2.87 15.34
CA ALA A 213 -7.21 -2.91 16.45
C ALA A 213 -7.62 -3.92 17.54
N ALA A 214 -8.91 -3.98 17.90
CA ALA A 214 -9.42 -4.96 18.87
C ALA A 214 -9.23 -6.40 18.36
N LEU A 215 -9.55 -6.65 17.08
CA LEU A 215 -9.39 -7.96 16.45
C LEU A 215 -7.93 -8.41 16.44
N GLY A 216 -7.01 -7.55 16.05
CA GLY A 216 -5.59 -7.87 15.99
C GLY A 216 -4.93 -7.98 17.37
N ALA A 217 -5.47 -7.31 18.40
CA ALA A 217 -4.98 -7.43 19.77
C ALA A 217 -5.35 -8.77 20.40
N ASN A 218 -6.63 -9.16 20.30
CA ASN A 218 -7.12 -10.47 20.77
C ASN A 218 -8.48 -10.78 20.13
N GLU A 219 -8.50 -11.75 19.23
CA GLU A 219 -9.72 -12.14 18.51
C GLU A 219 -10.82 -12.64 19.45
N GLN A 220 -10.48 -13.44 20.47
CA GLN A 220 -11.48 -14.00 21.39
C GLN A 220 -12.15 -12.90 22.21
N VAL A 221 -11.36 -11.96 22.73
CA VAL A 221 -11.89 -10.82 23.49
C VAL A 221 -12.75 -9.94 22.59
N ALA A 222 -12.36 -9.71 21.35
CA ALA A 222 -13.16 -8.95 20.38
C ALA A 222 -14.51 -9.64 20.11
N ARG A 223 -14.54 -10.97 19.97
CA ARG A 223 -15.79 -11.76 19.83
C ARG A 223 -16.70 -11.63 21.05
N TYR A 224 -16.15 -11.75 22.26
CA TYR A 224 -16.92 -11.57 23.50
C TYR A 224 -17.46 -10.14 23.66
N SER A 225 -16.78 -9.16 23.08
CA SER A 225 -17.22 -7.76 23.04
C SER A 225 -18.20 -7.45 21.90
N ALA A 226 -18.87 -8.47 21.35
CA ALA A 226 -19.85 -8.39 20.26
C ALA A 226 -19.32 -7.78 18.93
N VAL A 227 -18.00 -7.74 18.72
CA VAL A 227 -17.42 -7.35 17.43
C VAL A 227 -17.68 -8.46 16.41
N LYS A 228 -18.21 -8.09 15.24
CA LYS A 228 -18.44 -9.02 14.12
C LYS A 228 -17.12 -9.31 13.39
N VAL A 229 -16.24 -10.11 14.04
CA VAL A 229 -14.86 -10.38 13.64
C VAL A 229 -14.75 -10.74 12.17
N ASP A 230 -15.57 -11.69 11.67
CA ASP A 230 -15.50 -12.15 10.28
C ASP A 230 -15.81 -11.04 9.26
N ARG A 231 -16.75 -10.14 9.61
CA ARG A 231 -17.06 -8.98 8.75
C ARG A 231 -15.93 -7.95 8.74
N VAL A 232 -15.33 -7.70 9.90
CA VAL A 232 -14.21 -6.77 10.03
C VAL A 232 -13.01 -7.30 9.23
N ARG A 233 -12.64 -8.57 9.44
CA ARG A 233 -11.56 -9.23 8.71
C ARG A 233 -11.80 -9.21 7.21
N MET A 234 -12.97 -9.64 6.74
CA MET A 234 -13.33 -9.60 5.32
C MET A 234 -13.23 -8.18 4.74
N ALA A 235 -13.74 -7.17 5.46
CA ALA A 235 -13.71 -5.78 5.00
C ALA A 235 -12.27 -5.25 4.82
N THR A 236 -11.29 -5.68 5.64
CA THR A 236 -9.89 -5.26 5.46
C THR A 236 -9.31 -5.74 4.12
N TYR A 237 -9.59 -6.97 3.71
CA TYR A 237 -9.15 -7.50 2.41
C TYR A 237 -9.90 -6.86 1.24
N VAL A 238 -11.20 -6.60 1.38
CA VAL A 238 -11.99 -5.89 0.35
C VAL A 238 -11.46 -4.48 0.13
N ILE A 239 -11.18 -3.74 1.20
CA ILE A 239 -10.58 -2.40 1.13
C ILE A 239 -9.19 -2.49 0.48
N LEU A 240 -8.36 -3.44 0.87
CA LEU A 240 -7.04 -3.64 0.28
C LEU A 240 -7.15 -3.93 -1.22
N GLY A 241 -8.03 -4.84 -1.64
CA GLY A 241 -8.25 -5.15 -3.05
C GLY A 241 -8.75 -3.95 -3.87
N MET A 242 -9.66 -3.14 -3.30
CA MET A 242 -10.08 -1.88 -3.91
C MET A 242 -8.90 -0.92 -4.10
N LEU A 243 -8.05 -0.77 -3.08
CA LEU A 243 -6.88 0.11 -3.14
C LEU A 243 -5.81 -0.41 -4.10
N VAL A 244 -5.66 -1.73 -4.26
CA VAL A 244 -4.85 -2.33 -5.33
C VAL A 244 -5.39 -1.93 -6.70
N GLY A 245 -6.71 -1.98 -6.91
CA GLY A 245 -7.35 -1.49 -8.14
C GLY A 245 -7.03 -0.01 -8.41
N ILE A 246 -7.17 0.85 -7.41
CA ILE A 246 -6.86 2.29 -7.52
C ILE A 246 -5.36 2.52 -7.81
N ALA A 247 -4.47 1.82 -7.12
CA ALA A 247 -3.02 1.90 -7.36
C ALA A 247 -2.67 1.49 -8.80
N THR A 248 -3.32 0.45 -9.31
CA THR A 248 -3.14 -0.05 -10.68
C THR A 248 -3.59 0.97 -11.72
N ILE A 249 -4.71 1.68 -11.48
CA ILE A 249 -5.17 2.79 -12.34
C ILE A 249 -4.10 3.87 -12.46
N MET A 250 -3.41 4.19 -11.38
CA MET A 250 -2.33 5.19 -11.40
C MET A 250 -1.03 4.65 -12.00
N TYR A 251 -0.79 3.33 -11.93
CA TYR A 251 0.44 2.70 -12.40
C TYR A 251 0.47 2.44 -13.91
N VAL A 252 -0.62 1.87 -14.46
CA VAL A 252 -0.67 1.44 -15.88
C VAL A 252 -0.33 2.55 -16.87
N PRO A 253 -0.80 3.82 -16.72
CA PRO A 253 -0.51 4.88 -17.69
C PRO A 253 0.97 5.28 -17.73
N ARG A 254 1.75 4.96 -16.70
CA ARG A 254 3.19 5.22 -16.65
C ARG A 254 3.96 4.39 -17.67
N LEU A 255 3.69 3.08 -17.74
CA LEU A 255 4.38 2.15 -18.63
C LEU A 255 3.57 1.84 -19.88
N GLY A 256 2.24 1.90 -19.81
CA GLY A 256 1.33 1.50 -20.89
C GLY A 256 1.32 0.00 -21.12
N SER A 257 1.77 -0.80 -20.15
CA SER A 257 1.88 -2.24 -20.30
C SER A 257 1.82 -2.98 -18.96
N ALA A 258 1.50 -4.27 -19.00
CA ALA A 258 1.53 -5.21 -17.88
C ALA A 258 2.02 -6.58 -18.31
N SER A 259 2.67 -7.30 -17.42
CA SER A 259 3.18 -8.65 -17.63
C SER A 259 3.15 -9.46 -16.34
N GLY A 260 3.52 -10.73 -16.41
CA GLY A 260 3.68 -11.57 -15.23
C GLY A 260 4.69 -11.02 -14.19
N SER A 261 5.63 -10.16 -14.56
CA SER A 261 6.58 -9.53 -13.63
C SER A 261 6.09 -8.20 -13.04
N THR A 262 4.97 -7.66 -13.50
CA THR A 262 4.39 -6.43 -12.94
C THR A 262 4.09 -6.61 -11.45
N GLY A 263 4.44 -5.61 -10.64
CA GLY A 263 4.19 -5.64 -9.21
C GLY A 263 5.00 -6.68 -8.44
N MET A 264 6.10 -7.20 -8.99
CA MET A 264 6.97 -8.13 -8.27
C MET A 264 7.57 -7.45 -7.03
N LEU A 265 7.47 -8.13 -5.88
CA LEU A 265 7.92 -7.68 -4.55
C LEU A 265 7.12 -6.50 -3.95
N TRP A 266 6.05 -6.02 -4.59
CA TRP A 266 5.24 -4.93 -4.02
C TRP A 266 4.59 -5.31 -2.69
N GLU A 267 4.28 -6.59 -2.49
CA GLU A 267 3.81 -7.11 -1.21
C GLU A 267 4.83 -6.88 -0.10
N LEU A 268 6.10 -7.15 -0.37
CA LEU A 268 7.17 -6.95 0.62
C LEU A 268 7.43 -5.47 0.88
N GLU A 269 7.44 -4.63 -0.16
CA GLU A 269 7.59 -3.19 -0.03
C GLU A 269 6.44 -2.57 0.78
N ALA A 270 5.19 -2.98 0.51
CA ALA A 270 4.04 -2.48 1.24
C ALA A 270 4.09 -2.90 2.73
N ILE A 271 4.39 -4.17 3.03
CA ILE A 271 4.54 -4.67 4.40
C ILE A 271 5.68 -3.94 5.12
N ALA A 272 6.84 -3.79 4.45
CA ALA A 272 7.99 -3.09 5.00
C ALA A 272 7.66 -1.64 5.36
N ALA A 273 6.98 -0.90 4.45
CA ALA A 273 6.55 0.46 4.70
C ALA A 273 5.63 0.57 5.91
N VAL A 274 4.68 -0.37 6.06
CA VAL A 274 3.75 -0.44 7.19
C VAL A 274 4.49 -0.67 8.50
N ILE A 275 5.49 -1.58 8.52
CA ILE A 275 6.29 -1.91 9.70
C ILE A 275 7.22 -0.74 10.07
N ILE A 276 7.95 -0.18 9.10
CA ILE A 276 8.83 0.98 9.30
C ILE A 276 8.01 2.17 9.84
N GLY A 277 6.76 2.31 9.38
CA GLY A 277 5.80 3.29 9.86
C GLY A 277 5.31 3.07 11.30
N GLY A 278 5.73 1.99 11.97
CA GLY A 278 5.43 1.69 13.38
C GLY A 278 4.14 0.91 13.60
N THR A 279 3.53 0.35 12.57
CA THR A 279 2.43 -0.62 12.71
C THR A 279 2.98 -1.95 13.20
N VAL A 280 2.31 -2.56 14.18
CA VAL A 280 2.76 -3.81 14.81
C VAL A 280 2.35 -5.00 13.95
N LEU A 281 3.33 -5.80 13.49
CA LEU A 281 3.10 -6.96 12.61
C LEU A 281 2.16 -8.02 13.23
N LYS A 282 2.16 -8.16 14.56
CA LYS A 282 1.25 -9.09 15.27
C LYS A 282 -0.20 -8.58 15.34
N GLY A 283 -0.48 -7.38 14.83
CA GLY A 283 -1.78 -6.73 14.94
C GLY A 283 -1.98 -5.92 16.23
N GLY A 284 -3.17 -5.39 16.40
CA GLY A 284 -3.60 -4.63 17.57
C GLY A 284 -3.29 -3.15 17.53
N PHE A 285 -2.30 -2.71 16.75
CA PHE A 285 -1.93 -1.31 16.60
C PHE A 285 -1.46 -1.00 15.19
N GLY A 286 -2.02 0.05 14.58
CA GLY A 286 -1.61 0.54 13.27
C GLY A 286 -1.86 2.03 13.09
N ARG A 287 -1.04 2.65 12.23
CA ARG A 287 -1.11 4.07 11.86
C ARG A 287 -0.87 4.26 10.38
N VAL A 288 -1.88 4.78 9.68
CA VAL A 288 -1.75 5.08 8.24
C VAL A 288 -0.74 6.21 8.01
N TRP A 289 -0.73 7.25 8.85
CA TRP A 289 0.27 8.31 8.78
C TRP A 289 1.70 7.80 8.90
N GLY A 290 1.94 6.85 9.83
CA GLY A 290 3.24 6.20 9.95
C GLY A 290 3.60 5.43 8.68
N THR A 291 2.64 4.71 8.10
CA THR A 291 2.82 4.00 6.83
C THR A 291 3.23 4.93 5.70
N VAL A 292 2.63 6.13 5.59
CA VAL A 292 3.03 7.14 4.60
C VAL A 292 4.52 7.51 4.76
N VAL A 293 4.96 7.74 6.00
CA VAL A 293 6.38 8.02 6.29
C VAL A 293 7.26 6.83 5.89
N GLY A 294 6.84 5.59 6.20
CA GLY A 294 7.57 4.38 5.82
C GLY A 294 7.70 4.19 4.31
N VAL A 295 6.64 4.48 3.56
CA VAL A 295 6.66 4.47 2.08
C VAL A 295 7.67 5.49 1.54
N LEU A 296 7.65 6.70 2.08
CA LEU A 296 8.58 7.74 1.66
C LEU A 296 10.04 7.39 1.99
N ILE A 297 10.31 6.77 3.14
CA ILE A 297 11.64 6.28 3.52
C ILE A 297 12.16 5.29 2.46
N LEU A 298 11.38 4.26 2.13
CA LEU A 298 11.80 3.26 1.14
C LEU A 298 12.02 3.89 -0.23
N SER A 299 11.10 4.77 -0.67
CA SER A 299 11.23 5.45 -1.97
C SER A 299 12.43 6.38 -2.04
N LEU A 300 12.79 7.05 -0.92
CA LEU A 300 13.99 7.90 -0.86
C LEU A 300 15.27 7.06 -0.87
N ILE A 301 15.30 5.92 -0.20
CA ILE A 301 16.45 5.01 -0.24
C ILE A 301 16.71 4.59 -1.68
N ASP A 302 15.68 4.13 -2.40
CA ASP A 302 15.80 3.76 -3.82
C ASP A 302 16.28 4.93 -4.69
N ASN A 303 15.73 6.10 -4.46
CA ASN A 303 16.11 7.30 -5.22
C ASN A 303 17.58 7.67 -4.96
N ILE A 304 18.02 7.67 -3.70
CA ILE A 304 19.40 7.96 -3.33
C ILE A 304 20.35 6.95 -3.97
N LEU A 305 20.07 5.65 -3.87
CA LEU A 305 20.89 4.60 -4.47
C LEU A 305 21.03 4.76 -5.98
N ASN A 306 19.93 5.11 -6.66
CA ASN A 306 19.93 5.32 -8.11
C ASN A 306 20.67 6.62 -8.51
N LEU A 307 20.46 7.72 -7.80
CA LEU A 307 21.11 9.01 -8.12
C LEU A 307 22.59 9.03 -7.79
N ALA A 308 22.99 8.42 -6.69
CA ALA A 308 24.38 8.37 -6.26
C ALA A 308 25.20 7.37 -7.09
N SER A 309 24.54 6.46 -7.81
CA SER A 309 25.19 5.40 -8.62
C SER A 309 26.26 4.58 -7.85
N ILE A 310 26.13 4.51 -6.53
CA ILE A 310 27.09 3.84 -5.63
C ILE A 310 26.98 2.32 -5.79
N VAL A 311 25.79 1.83 -6.10
CA VAL A 311 25.50 0.40 -6.15
C VAL A 311 24.79 0.08 -7.46
N SER A 312 25.04 -1.11 -8.00
CA SER A 312 24.31 -1.59 -9.16
C SER A 312 22.80 -1.62 -8.91
N PRO A 313 21.96 -1.13 -9.83
CA PRO A 313 20.50 -1.18 -9.69
C PRO A 313 19.95 -2.59 -9.40
N TYR A 314 20.66 -3.64 -9.80
CA TYR A 314 20.31 -5.04 -9.53
C TYR A 314 20.40 -5.42 -8.04
N LEU A 315 21.12 -4.65 -7.23
CA LEU A 315 21.28 -4.89 -5.80
C LEU A 315 20.27 -4.09 -4.94
N ASN A 316 19.46 -3.22 -5.53
CA ASN A 316 18.49 -2.41 -4.79
C ASN A 316 17.54 -3.28 -3.96
N GLY A 317 17.03 -4.38 -4.54
CA GLY A 317 16.17 -5.32 -3.82
C GLY A 317 16.86 -6.02 -2.64
N ALA A 318 18.16 -6.31 -2.74
CA ALA A 318 18.93 -6.89 -1.63
C ALA A 318 19.11 -5.87 -0.49
N ILE A 319 19.41 -4.62 -0.84
CA ILE A 319 19.55 -3.53 0.14
C ILE A 319 18.22 -3.28 0.86
N GLN A 320 17.11 -3.23 0.12
CA GLN A 320 15.77 -3.11 0.69
C GLN A 320 15.49 -4.27 1.65
N GLY A 321 15.78 -5.51 1.26
CA GLY A 321 15.61 -6.68 2.12
C GLY A 321 16.37 -6.56 3.44
N VAL A 322 17.62 -6.12 3.40
CA VAL A 322 18.42 -5.86 4.61
C VAL A 322 17.77 -4.78 5.49
N ILE A 323 17.32 -3.68 4.90
CA ILE A 323 16.66 -2.59 5.63
C ILE A 323 15.38 -3.07 6.32
N VAL A 324 14.58 -3.89 5.64
CA VAL A 324 13.36 -4.48 6.22
C VAL A 324 13.69 -5.36 7.43
N ILE A 325 14.71 -6.21 7.31
CA ILE A 325 15.17 -7.08 8.42
C ILE A 325 15.62 -6.23 9.60
N LEU A 326 16.45 -5.22 9.36
CA LEU A 326 16.95 -4.32 10.41
C LEU A 326 15.79 -3.56 11.09
N ALA A 327 14.80 -3.06 10.33
CA ALA A 327 13.64 -2.37 10.87
C ALA A 327 12.84 -3.27 11.82
N VAL A 328 12.65 -4.56 11.47
CA VAL A 328 11.94 -5.53 12.31
C VAL A 328 12.73 -5.86 13.58
N VAL A 329 14.04 -6.02 13.47
CA VAL A 329 14.93 -6.29 14.62
C VAL A 329 14.88 -5.14 15.62
N LEU A 330 15.06 -3.91 15.16
CA LEU A 330 15.01 -2.70 16.00
C LEU A 330 13.65 -2.51 16.68
N GLN A 331 12.56 -2.91 16.00
CA GLN A 331 11.23 -2.85 16.58
C GLN A 331 11.02 -3.88 17.72
N ARG A 332 11.75 -5.00 17.70
CA ARG A 332 11.74 -6.00 18.79
C ARG A 332 12.42 -5.51 20.05
N GLU A 333 13.57 -4.86 19.94
CA GLU A 333 14.35 -4.39 21.08
C GLU A 333 13.65 -3.29 21.89
N GLY A 334 12.86 -2.43 21.23
CA GLY A 334 12.07 -1.40 21.92
C GLY A 334 10.97 -1.95 22.84
N LYS A 335 10.59 -3.23 22.73
CA LYS A 335 9.57 -3.87 23.59
C LYS A 335 10.14 -4.61 24.81
N SER A 336 11.44 -4.85 24.87
CA SER A 336 12.10 -5.51 26.01
C SER A 336 12.56 -4.53 27.08
N ALA A 337 12.35 -3.22 26.87
CA ALA A 337 12.77 -2.16 27.80
C ALA A 337 11.60 -1.50 28.56
N ASP A 338 10.36 -1.93 28.35
CA ASP A 338 9.15 -1.59 29.09
C ASP A 338 8.56 -2.84 29.76
#